data_fa3c748c65cd257edbf001a0be0ae78b
#
_entry.id   fa3c748c65cd257edbf001a0be0ae78b
#
_cell.length_a   1.000
_cell.length_b   1.000
_cell.length_c   1.000
_cell.angle_alpha   90.00
_cell.angle_beta   90.00
_cell.angle_gamma   90.00
#
_symmetry.space_group_name_H-M   'P 1'
#
loop_
_entity.id
_entity.type
_entity.pdbx_description
1 polymer ?
#
loop_
_entity_poly.entity_id
_entity_poly.type
_entity_poly.pdbx_seq_one_letter_code
_entity_poly.pdbx_strand_id
1 'polypeptide(L)'
;MVSSAETDQERINEIDLKQLSLRERYTLFGLTVPYLIMVFALIFIPVGWLFYMSFIGRDETLSLENYQRMWDSKAYFRIFQTTFKISILTTIICAILGYPLTYFMSQLSNRWANICMIGVLIPFWTSLLVRTYAWLVLLQKKGLVNTVAVDIGLWSEPIKFVHNTSGTLIGMVHIMLPFLILPLYA
;
A
#
# COMPACT_ATOMS: atom_id res chain seq x y z
N MET A 1 -38.23 -32.08 -43.40
CA MET A 1 -38.86 -32.17 -42.06
C MET A 1 -37.84 -32.32 -40.90
N VAL A 2 -36.66 -32.95 -41.09
CA VAL A 2 -35.66 -33.08 -40.03
C VAL A 2 -34.97 -31.73 -39.73
N SER A 3 -34.71 -30.90 -40.71
CA SER A 3 -34.00 -29.60 -40.57
C SER A 3 -34.77 -28.54 -39.76
N SER A 4 -36.10 -28.55 -39.78
CA SER A 4 -36.88 -27.57 -39.00
C SER A 4 -36.92 -27.88 -37.51
N ALA A 5 -36.92 -29.17 -37.16
CA ALA A 5 -36.91 -29.61 -35.76
C ALA A 5 -35.56 -29.35 -35.07
N GLU A 6 -34.44 -29.49 -35.78
CA GLU A 6 -33.09 -29.18 -35.26
C GLU A 6 -32.95 -27.67 -35.00
N THR A 7 -33.45 -26.82 -35.91
CA THR A 7 -33.38 -25.35 -35.75
C THR A 7 -34.25 -24.87 -34.59
N ASP A 8 -35.39 -25.49 -34.33
CA ASP A 8 -36.25 -25.16 -33.19
C ASP A 8 -35.63 -25.60 -31.87
N GLN A 9 -34.95 -26.76 -31.83
CA GLN A 9 -34.23 -27.25 -30.65
C GLN A 9 -33.02 -26.32 -30.29
N GLU A 10 -32.29 -25.86 -31.29
CA GLU A 10 -31.18 -24.90 -31.06
C GLU A 10 -31.70 -23.56 -30.51
N ARG A 11 -32.80 -23.05 -31.00
CA ARG A 11 -33.45 -21.83 -30.48
C ARG A 11 -33.93 -21.98 -29.05
N ILE A 12 -34.49 -23.11 -28.67
CA ILE A 12 -34.92 -23.40 -27.30
C ILE A 12 -33.71 -23.45 -26.39
N ASN A 13 -32.64 -24.12 -26.80
CA ASN A 13 -31.39 -24.20 -26.03
C ASN A 13 -30.75 -22.83 -25.84
N GLU A 14 -30.73 -21.96 -26.86
CA GLU A 14 -30.20 -20.59 -26.72
C GLU A 14 -31.04 -19.74 -25.76
N ILE A 15 -32.35 -19.87 -25.75
CA ILE A 15 -33.24 -19.14 -24.85
C ILE A 15 -33.03 -19.62 -23.42
N ASP A 16 -32.93 -20.92 -23.20
CA ASP A 16 -32.67 -21.52 -21.89
C ASP A 16 -31.28 -21.11 -21.33
N LEU A 17 -30.24 -21.11 -22.16
CA LEU A 17 -28.91 -20.65 -21.78
C LEU A 17 -28.89 -19.16 -21.39
N LYS A 18 -29.63 -18.33 -22.16
CA LYS A 18 -29.76 -16.90 -21.80
C LYS A 18 -30.52 -16.69 -20.49
N GLN A 19 -31.58 -17.44 -20.25
CA GLN A 19 -32.34 -17.34 -19.00
C GLN A 19 -31.53 -17.84 -17.80
N LEU A 20 -30.77 -18.94 -17.95
CA LEU A 20 -29.87 -19.44 -16.94
C LEU A 20 -28.78 -18.41 -16.61
N SER A 21 -28.15 -17.81 -17.62
CA SER A 21 -27.12 -16.79 -17.43
C SER A 21 -27.66 -15.52 -16.75
N LEU A 22 -28.85 -15.09 -17.07
CA LEU A 22 -29.51 -13.97 -16.39
C LEU A 22 -29.83 -14.32 -14.92
N ARG A 23 -30.33 -15.52 -14.65
CA ARG A 23 -30.67 -15.97 -13.30
C ARG A 23 -29.42 -16.09 -12.42
N GLU A 24 -28.35 -16.64 -12.95
CA GLU A 24 -27.04 -16.66 -12.27
C GLU A 24 -26.54 -15.26 -11.97
N ARG A 25 -26.64 -14.35 -12.95
CA ARG A 25 -26.25 -12.95 -12.79
C ARG A 25 -27.06 -12.25 -11.69
N TYR A 26 -28.37 -12.41 -11.66
CA TYR A 26 -29.22 -11.85 -10.59
C TYR A 26 -28.94 -12.46 -9.24
N THR A 27 -28.65 -13.75 -9.16
CA THR A 27 -28.27 -14.42 -7.91
C THR A 27 -26.93 -13.91 -7.40
N LEU A 28 -25.94 -13.76 -8.28
CA LEU A 28 -24.64 -13.18 -7.95
C LEU A 28 -24.77 -11.72 -7.47
N PHE A 29 -25.56 -10.91 -8.17
CA PHE A 29 -25.85 -9.54 -7.74
C PHE A 29 -26.60 -9.51 -6.40
N GLY A 30 -27.58 -10.37 -6.20
CA GLY A 30 -28.33 -10.48 -4.95
C GLY A 30 -27.45 -10.83 -3.74
N LEU A 31 -26.40 -11.62 -3.94
CA LEU A 31 -25.43 -11.97 -2.92
C LEU A 31 -24.34 -10.89 -2.73
N THR A 32 -23.96 -10.23 -3.82
CA THR A 32 -22.86 -9.25 -3.80
C THR A 32 -23.32 -7.89 -3.28
N VAL A 33 -24.55 -7.46 -3.60
CA VAL A 33 -25.09 -6.14 -3.23
C VAL A 33 -25.13 -5.92 -1.71
N PRO A 34 -25.64 -6.84 -0.86
CA PRO A 34 -25.63 -6.66 0.60
C PRO A 34 -24.22 -6.51 1.14
N TYR A 35 -23.27 -7.29 0.62
CA TYR A 35 -21.85 -7.19 1.00
C TYR A 35 -21.26 -5.84 0.62
N LEU A 36 -21.50 -5.36 -0.60
CA LEU A 36 -21.05 -4.05 -1.05
C LEU A 36 -21.67 -2.92 -0.23
N ILE A 37 -22.94 -2.99 0.10
CA ILE A 37 -23.62 -2.01 0.97
C ILE A 37 -22.97 -1.99 2.34
N MET A 38 -22.69 -3.16 2.92
CA MET A 38 -22.04 -3.27 4.23
C MET A 38 -20.63 -2.66 4.19
N VAL A 39 -19.80 -3.00 3.21
CA VAL A 39 -18.45 -2.46 3.04
C VAL A 39 -18.50 -0.94 2.81
N PHE A 40 -19.41 -0.49 1.96
CA PHE A 40 -19.62 0.94 1.69
C PHE A 40 -20.02 1.69 2.96
N ALA A 41 -20.97 1.18 3.73
CA ALA A 41 -21.41 1.76 4.99
C ALA A 41 -20.27 1.83 6.02
N LEU A 42 -19.51 0.73 6.18
CA LEU A 42 -18.37 0.68 7.11
C LEU A 42 -17.27 1.69 6.77
N ILE A 43 -17.07 2.02 5.50
CA ILE A 43 -16.06 2.98 5.07
C ILE A 43 -16.63 4.40 5.09
N PHE A 44 -17.78 4.63 4.46
CA PHE A 44 -18.28 5.99 4.21
C PHE A 44 -18.96 6.61 5.43
N ILE A 45 -19.54 5.82 6.34
CA ILE A 45 -20.16 6.38 7.55
C ILE A 45 -19.08 7.02 8.45
N PRO A 46 -17.98 6.32 8.83
CA PRO A 46 -16.96 6.95 9.68
C PRO A 46 -16.24 8.11 8.95
N VAL A 47 -15.96 7.97 7.66
CA VAL A 47 -15.33 9.04 6.88
C VAL A 47 -16.26 10.25 6.79
N GLY A 48 -17.54 10.05 6.47
CA GLY A 48 -18.53 11.11 6.43
C GLY A 48 -18.71 11.81 7.78
N TRP A 49 -18.69 11.03 8.88
CA TRP A 49 -18.71 11.58 10.23
C TRP A 49 -17.48 12.45 10.52
N LEU A 50 -16.28 12.00 10.15
CA LEU A 50 -15.08 12.82 10.31
C LEU A 50 -15.14 14.11 9.45
N PHE A 51 -15.66 14.03 8.24
CA PHE A 51 -15.91 15.20 7.40
C PHE A 51 -16.90 16.16 8.06
N TYR A 52 -18.02 15.66 8.58
CA TYR A 52 -18.99 16.47 9.31
C TYR A 52 -18.35 17.15 10.51
N MET A 53 -17.60 16.40 11.33
CA MET A 53 -16.89 16.95 12.49
C MET A 53 -15.85 18.01 12.09
N SER A 54 -15.26 17.94 10.91
CA SER A 54 -14.29 18.93 10.46
C SER A 54 -14.89 20.33 10.25
N PHE A 55 -16.20 20.38 10.00
CA PHE A 55 -16.95 21.64 9.84
C PHE A 55 -17.63 22.13 11.15
N ILE A 56 -17.48 21.40 12.24
CA ILE A 56 -18.00 21.83 13.54
C ILE A 56 -16.89 22.58 14.27
N GLY A 57 -17.14 23.86 14.56
CA GLY A 57 -16.28 24.72 15.36
C GLY A 57 -16.34 24.38 16.86
N ARG A 58 -15.60 25.11 17.67
CA ARG A 58 -15.62 24.95 19.14
C ARG A 58 -16.97 25.23 19.77
N ASP A 59 -17.77 26.10 19.14
CA ASP A 59 -19.09 26.49 19.62
C ASP A 59 -20.22 25.55 19.13
N GLU A 60 -19.86 24.34 18.66
CA GLU A 60 -20.78 23.34 18.10
C GLU A 60 -21.60 23.83 16.90
N THR A 61 -21.18 24.93 16.28
CA THR A 61 -21.79 25.50 15.09
C THR A 61 -20.97 25.16 13.84
N LEU A 62 -21.63 25.17 12.68
CA LEU A 62 -20.94 25.00 11.38
C LEU A 62 -19.97 26.18 11.16
N SER A 63 -18.70 25.87 11.12
CA SER A 63 -17.62 26.86 11.01
C SER A 63 -16.44 26.31 10.23
N LEU A 64 -15.70 27.17 9.58
CA LEU A 64 -14.42 26.86 8.94
C LEU A 64 -13.21 27.09 9.88
N GLU A 65 -13.47 27.32 11.19
CA GLU A 65 -12.43 27.62 12.17
C GLU A 65 -11.32 26.58 12.22
N ASN A 66 -11.67 25.27 12.08
CA ASN A 66 -10.69 24.18 12.07
C ASN A 66 -9.73 24.29 10.89
N TYR A 67 -10.23 24.71 9.71
CA TYR A 67 -9.42 24.90 8.51
C TYR A 67 -8.56 26.15 8.61
N GLN A 68 -9.07 27.24 9.15
CA GLN A 68 -8.30 28.47 9.42
C GLN A 68 -7.16 28.19 10.39
N ARG A 69 -7.45 27.48 11.51
CA ARG A 69 -6.43 27.06 12.48
C ARG A 69 -5.37 26.17 11.85
N MET A 70 -5.77 25.25 10.96
CA MET A 70 -4.82 24.42 10.22
C MET A 70 -3.90 25.29 9.35
N TRP A 71 -4.43 26.31 8.68
CA TRP A 71 -3.67 27.22 7.82
C TRP A 71 -2.73 28.12 8.60
N ASP A 72 -3.18 28.67 9.72
CA ASP A 72 -2.42 29.59 10.55
C ASP A 72 -1.34 28.89 11.39
N SER A 73 -1.48 27.59 11.58
CA SER A 73 -0.57 26.82 12.42
C SER A 73 0.69 26.36 11.66
N LYS A 74 1.82 26.93 12.04
CA LYS A 74 3.15 26.49 11.56
C LYS A 74 3.44 25.00 11.80
N ALA A 75 2.79 24.41 12.82
CA ALA A 75 2.95 22.98 13.14
C ALA A 75 2.37 22.10 12.03
N TYR A 76 1.16 22.38 11.56
CA TYR A 76 0.56 21.61 10.46
C TYR A 76 1.35 21.75 9.16
N PHE A 77 1.80 22.96 8.84
CA PHE A 77 2.63 23.17 7.65
C PHE A 77 3.93 22.36 7.71
N ARG A 78 4.58 22.33 8.88
CA ARG A 78 5.80 21.51 9.08
C ARG A 78 5.51 20.02 8.94
N ILE A 79 4.38 19.54 9.46
CA ILE A 79 3.95 18.13 9.32
C ILE A 79 3.77 17.79 7.84
N PHE A 80 3.00 18.60 7.09
CA PHE A 80 2.80 18.38 5.66
C PHE A 80 4.12 18.37 4.89
N GLN A 81 4.97 19.37 5.11
CA GLN A 81 6.27 19.46 4.45
C GLN A 81 7.14 18.23 4.74
N THR A 82 7.19 17.78 5.99
CA THR A 82 7.95 16.60 6.37
C THR A 82 7.38 15.33 5.73
N THR A 83 6.06 15.18 5.74
CA THR A 83 5.37 14.03 5.13
C THR A 83 5.63 13.97 3.64
N PHE A 84 5.43 15.06 2.91
CA PHE A 84 5.70 15.12 1.46
C PHE A 84 7.18 14.85 1.15
N LYS A 85 8.09 15.44 1.91
CA LYS A 85 9.53 15.20 1.74
C LYS A 85 9.89 13.73 1.91
N ILE A 86 9.42 13.09 2.97
CA ILE A 86 9.70 11.66 3.23
C ILE A 86 9.05 10.80 2.15
N SER A 87 7.80 11.05 1.76
CA SER A 87 7.09 10.27 0.75
C SER A 87 7.78 10.35 -0.62
N ILE A 88 8.14 11.55 -1.06
CA ILE A 88 8.84 11.75 -2.35
C ILE A 88 10.20 11.06 -2.34
N LEU A 89 11.00 11.26 -1.28
CA LEU A 89 12.32 10.64 -1.17
C LEU A 89 12.21 9.11 -1.13
N THR A 90 11.26 8.56 -0.35
CA THR A 90 11.01 7.12 -0.30
C THR A 90 10.66 6.57 -1.67
N THR A 91 9.75 7.23 -2.40
CA THR A 91 9.33 6.81 -3.74
C THR A 91 10.50 6.81 -4.71
N ILE A 92 11.30 7.88 -4.72
CA ILE A 92 12.48 7.98 -5.59
C ILE A 92 13.50 6.87 -5.26
N ILE A 93 13.82 6.66 -3.98
CA ILE A 93 14.78 5.63 -3.56
C ILE A 93 14.24 4.24 -3.90
N CYS A 94 12.95 3.97 -3.63
CA CYS A 94 12.33 2.71 -4.01
C CYS A 94 12.38 2.48 -5.53
N ALA A 95 12.14 3.51 -6.34
CA ALA A 95 12.23 3.40 -7.79
C ALA A 95 13.66 3.12 -8.27
N ILE A 96 14.67 3.82 -7.71
CA ILE A 96 16.09 3.62 -8.03
C ILE A 96 16.56 2.21 -7.65
N LEU A 97 16.09 1.66 -6.53
CA LEU A 97 16.48 0.31 -6.08
C LEU A 97 15.61 -0.78 -6.70
N GLY A 98 14.30 -0.55 -6.77
CA GLY A 98 13.33 -1.54 -7.20
C GLY A 98 13.37 -1.82 -8.70
N TYR A 99 13.52 -0.78 -9.52
CA TYR A 99 13.57 -0.94 -10.98
C TYR A 99 14.75 -1.83 -11.45
N PRO A 100 16.01 -1.56 -11.07
CA PRO A 100 17.12 -2.42 -11.49
C PRO A 100 17.01 -3.82 -10.89
N LEU A 101 16.51 -3.97 -9.65
CA LEU A 101 16.31 -5.28 -9.06
C LEU A 101 15.26 -6.09 -9.81
N THR A 102 14.13 -5.48 -10.16
CA THR A 102 13.07 -6.13 -10.93
C THR A 102 13.55 -6.48 -12.34
N TYR A 103 14.27 -5.58 -13.00
CA TYR A 103 14.90 -5.85 -14.30
C TYR A 103 15.89 -7.00 -14.22
N PHE A 104 16.74 -7.04 -13.21
CA PHE A 104 17.65 -8.16 -12.98
C PHE A 104 16.88 -9.48 -12.78
N MET A 105 15.82 -9.48 -11.97
CA MET A 105 14.98 -10.65 -11.75
C MET A 105 14.31 -11.15 -13.04
N SER A 106 13.92 -10.25 -13.94
CA SER A 106 13.33 -10.63 -15.23
C SER A 106 14.29 -11.33 -16.19
N GLN A 107 15.59 -11.18 -16.00
CA GLN A 107 16.64 -11.84 -16.81
C GLN A 107 17.06 -13.21 -16.22
N LEU A 108 16.62 -13.52 -15.01
CA LEU A 108 16.96 -14.78 -14.33
C LEU A 108 16.08 -15.92 -14.82
N SER A 109 16.59 -17.14 -14.70
CA SER A 109 15.74 -18.33 -14.85
C SER A 109 14.67 -18.38 -13.76
N ASN A 110 13.51 -18.99 -14.04
CA ASN A 110 12.35 -19.04 -13.14
C ASN A 110 12.72 -19.48 -11.70
N ARG A 111 13.69 -20.38 -11.53
CA ARG A 111 14.14 -20.82 -10.20
C ARG A 111 14.77 -19.68 -9.40
N TRP A 112 15.70 -18.95 -10.00
CA TRP A 112 16.43 -17.87 -9.36
C TRP A 112 15.53 -16.64 -9.15
N ALA A 113 14.68 -16.34 -10.13
CA ALA A 113 13.68 -15.28 -9.99
C ALA A 113 12.74 -15.54 -8.80
N ASN A 114 12.26 -16.79 -8.63
CA ASN A 114 11.43 -17.17 -7.49
C ASN A 114 12.16 -17.07 -6.14
N ILE A 115 13.45 -17.44 -6.08
CA ILE A 115 14.25 -17.27 -4.87
C ILE A 115 14.41 -15.81 -4.51
N CYS A 116 14.70 -14.94 -5.49
CA CYS A 116 14.75 -13.50 -5.28
C CYS A 116 13.40 -12.95 -4.82
N MET A 117 12.30 -13.40 -5.42
CA MET A 117 10.94 -13.00 -5.04
C MET A 117 10.62 -13.39 -3.59
N ILE A 118 10.99 -14.62 -3.16
CA ILE A 118 10.86 -15.03 -1.77
C ILE A 118 11.66 -14.09 -0.86
N GLY A 119 12.90 -13.74 -1.23
CA GLY A 119 13.73 -12.80 -0.49
C GLY A 119 13.08 -11.41 -0.33
N VAL A 120 12.43 -10.91 -1.39
CA VAL A 120 11.67 -9.67 -1.39
C VAL A 120 10.43 -9.76 -0.49
N LEU A 121 9.79 -10.94 -0.45
CA LEU A 121 8.56 -11.16 0.32
C LEU A 121 8.79 -11.49 1.81
N ILE A 122 9.94 -12.07 2.18
CA ILE A 122 10.25 -12.42 3.59
C ILE A 122 9.96 -11.27 4.56
N PRO A 123 10.39 -10.01 4.28
CA PRO A 123 10.06 -8.90 5.16
C PRO A 123 8.57 -8.66 5.34
N PHE A 124 7.76 -9.04 4.36
CA PHE A 124 6.30 -8.85 4.40
C PHE A 124 5.62 -9.72 5.47
N TRP A 125 6.15 -10.92 5.71
CA TRP A 125 5.63 -11.87 6.71
C TRP A 125 6.07 -11.55 8.13
N THR A 126 7.01 -10.62 8.33
CA THR A 126 7.44 -10.19 9.66
C THR A 126 6.52 -9.10 10.20
N SER A 127 6.23 -9.16 11.51
CA SER A 127 5.45 -8.11 12.18
C SER A 127 6.10 -6.72 11.99
N LEU A 128 5.27 -5.71 11.72
CA LEU A 128 5.73 -4.33 11.58
C LEU A 128 6.48 -3.84 12.83
N LEU A 129 6.00 -4.20 14.03
CA LEU A 129 6.64 -3.83 15.28
C LEU A 129 8.03 -4.45 15.43
N VAL A 130 8.16 -5.75 15.14
CA VAL A 130 9.46 -6.46 15.20
C VAL A 130 10.44 -5.83 14.22
N ARG A 131 10.02 -5.53 13.02
CA ARG A 131 10.83 -4.88 11.97
C ARG A 131 11.28 -3.49 12.38
N THR A 132 10.37 -2.68 12.91
CA THR A 132 10.68 -1.32 13.37
C THR A 132 11.67 -1.36 14.54
N TYR A 133 11.47 -2.28 15.49
CA TYR A 133 12.39 -2.46 16.60
C TYR A 133 13.78 -2.92 16.15
N ALA A 134 13.85 -3.87 15.21
CA ALA A 134 15.12 -4.31 14.63
C ALA A 134 15.89 -3.14 14.00
N TRP A 135 15.22 -2.28 13.22
CA TRP A 135 15.85 -1.08 12.66
C TRP A 135 16.30 -0.09 13.75
N LEU A 136 15.49 0.10 14.81
CA LEU A 136 15.89 0.94 15.93
C LEU A 136 17.20 0.44 16.58
N VAL A 137 17.32 -0.88 16.81
CA VAL A 137 18.53 -1.48 17.40
C VAL A 137 19.72 -1.38 16.46
N LEU A 138 19.54 -1.69 15.16
CA LEU A 138 20.62 -1.67 14.17
C LEU A 138 21.16 -0.25 13.92
N LEU A 139 20.29 0.77 13.94
CA LEU A 139 20.63 2.16 13.62
C LEU A 139 21.01 3.02 14.84
N GLN A 140 21.08 2.45 16.04
CA GLN A 140 21.57 3.17 17.22
C GLN A 140 23.02 3.61 17.03
N LYS A 141 23.46 4.61 17.84
CA LYS A 141 24.86 5.06 17.83
C LYS A 141 25.86 3.92 18.06
N LYS A 142 25.51 2.99 18.97
CA LYS A 142 26.27 1.77 19.24
C LYS A 142 25.72 0.55 18.52
N GLY A 143 24.88 0.75 17.53
CA GLY A 143 24.28 -0.32 16.72
C GLY A 143 25.25 -0.88 15.69
N LEU A 144 24.90 -2.06 15.16
CA LEU A 144 25.75 -2.81 14.23
C LEU A 144 26.16 -1.96 13.01
N VAL A 145 25.23 -1.18 12.43
CA VAL A 145 25.50 -0.36 11.25
C VAL A 145 26.60 0.68 11.52
N ASN A 146 26.54 1.38 12.64
CA ASN A 146 27.55 2.36 13.02
C ASN A 146 28.89 1.69 13.36
N THR A 147 28.86 0.60 14.12
CA THR A 147 30.07 -0.11 14.52
C THR A 147 30.82 -0.60 13.28
N VAL A 148 30.14 -1.32 12.37
CA VAL A 148 30.78 -1.81 11.15
C VAL A 148 31.29 -0.66 10.27
N ALA A 149 30.52 0.41 10.12
CA ALA A 149 30.90 1.53 9.25
C ALA A 149 32.13 2.31 9.79
N VAL A 150 32.26 2.42 11.10
CA VAL A 150 33.45 3.03 11.72
C VAL A 150 34.64 2.09 11.60
N ASP A 151 34.48 0.79 11.84
CA ASP A 151 35.54 -0.21 11.79
C ASP A 151 36.18 -0.32 10.40
N ILE A 152 35.34 -0.21 9.32
CA ILE A 152 35.83 -0.22 7.93
C ILE A 152 36.30 1.17 7.46
N GLY A 153 36.29 2.18 8.33
CA GLY A 153 36.75 3.54 8.01
C GLY A 153 35.81 4.35 7.11
N LEU A 154 34.54 3.93 6.94
CA LEU A 154 33.56 4.66 6.15
C LEU A 154 33.15 5.97 6.81
N TRP A 155 33.10 6.00 8.14
CA TRP A 155 32.81 7.17 8.97
C TRP A 155 33.84 7.32 10.05
N SER A 156 34.18 8.59 10.34
CA SER A 156 35.11 8.91 11.46
C SER A 156 34.44 8.79 12.82
N GLU A 157 33.10 9.02 12.88
CA GLU A 157 32.34 8.97 14.14
C GLU A 157 30.95 8.36 13.88
N PRO A 158 30.29 7.72 14.89
CA PRO A 158 28.98 7.14 14.78
C PRO A 158 27.90 8.18 14.46
N ILE A 159 27.14 7.98 13.41
CA ILE A 159 26.05 8.86 12.96
C ILE A 159 24.76 8.56 13.74
N LYS A 160 24.03 9.61 14.10
CA LYS A 160 22.73 9.48 14.73
C LYS A 160 21.64 9.26 13.68
N PHE A 161 21.26 8.01 13.42
CA PHE A 161 20.14 7.67 12.53
C PHE A 161 18.79 7.64 13.24
N VAL A 162 18.74 7.21 14.49
CA VAL A 162 17.51 7.10 15.28
C VAL A 162 16.93 8.50 15.54
N HIS A 163 15.62 8.65 15.36
CA HIS A 163 14.90 9.93 15.41
C HIS A 163 15.38 10.97 14.39
N ASN A 164 15.86 10.53 13.24
CA ASN A 164 16.29 11.38 12.14
C ASN A 164 15.59 10.96 10.82
N THR A 165 15.50 11.91 9.89
CA THR A 165 14.92 11.68 8.55
C THR A 165 15.59 10.50 7.82
N SER A 166 16.91 10.36 7.94
CA SER A 166 17.66 9.27 7.31
C SER A 166 17.24 7.89 7.82
N GLY A 167 17.11 7.72 9.13
CA GLY A 167 16.65 6.44 9.70
C GLY A 167 15.20 6.14 9.34
N THR A 168 14.35 7.16 9.30
CA THR A 168 12.96 7.01 8.84
C THR A 168 12.91 6.57 7.37
N LEU A 169 13.74 7.15 6.50
CA LEU A 169 13.83 6.77 5.09
C LEU A 169 14.27 5.31 4.91
N ILE A 170 15.29 4.87 5.65
CA ILE A 170 15.76 3.47 5.60
C ILE A 170 14.61 2.52 5.94
N GLY A 171 13.91 2.78 7.05
CA GLY A 171 12.76 1.97 7.46
C GLY A 171 11.60 1.99 6.45
N MET A 172 11.25 3.18 5.94
CA MET A 172 10.18 3.34 4.96
C MET A 172 10.50 2.67 3.62
N VAL A 173 11.73 2.81 3.12
CA VAL A 173 12.17 2.15 1.88
C VAL A 173 12.09 0.63 2.04
N HIS A 174 12.59 0.08 3.15
CA HIS A 174 12.51 -1.35 3.40
C HIS A 174 11.07 -1.89 3.44
N ILE A 175 10.11 -1.09 3.95
CA ILE A 175 8.69 -1.47 4.00
C ILE A 175 8.05 -1.33 2.61
N MET A 176 8.36 -0.26 1.87
CA MET A 176 7.69 0.08 0.61
C MET A 176 8.27 -0.63 -0.62
N LEU A 177 9.53 -1.08 -0.54
CA LEU A 177 10.22 -1.72 -1.66
C LEU A 177 9.47 -2.95 -2.22
N PRO A 178 8.96 -3.89 -1.41
CA PRO A 178 8.17 -5.02 -1.92
C PRO A 178 6.90 -4.59 -2.67
N PHE A 179 6.23 -3.53 -2.21
CA PHE A 179 5.01 -3.00 -2.86
C PHE A 179 5.29 -2.42 -4.25
N LEU A 180 6.52 -1.96 -4.51
CA LEU A 180 6.94 -1.53 -5.84
C LEU A 180 7.36 -2.71 -6.70
N ILE A 181 8.16 -3.65 -6.15
CA ILE A 181 8.71 -4.77 -6.91
C ILE A 181 7.62 -5.71 -7.40
N LEU A 182 6.62 -6.02 -6.55
CA LEU A 182 5.55 -6.96 -6.90
C LEU A 182 4.80 -6.59 -8.18
N PRO A 183 4.20 -5.39 -8.32
CA PRO A 183 3.49 -5.03 -9.54
C PRO A 183 4.42 -4.77 -10.73
N LEU A 184 5.69 -4.43 -10.47
CA LEU A 184 6.65 -4.16 -11.53
C LEU A 184 7.19 -5.46 -12.15
N TYR A 185 7.21 -6.56 -11.37
CA TYR A 185 7.65 -7.88 -11.83
C TYR A 185 6.51 -8.69 -12.47
N ALA A 186 5.24 -8.44 -12.09
CA ALA A 186 4.06 -9.12 -12.64
C ALA A 186 3.84 -8.82 -14.13
#